data_d151a636dbb2221e12b3762459e79155
#
_entry.id   d151a636dbb2221e12b3762459e79155
#
_cell.length_a   1.000
_cell.length_b   1.000
_cell.length_c   1.000
_cell.angle_alpha   90.00
_cell.angle_beta   90.00
_cell.angle_gamma   90.00
#
_symmetry.space_group_name_H-M   'P 1'
#
loop_
_entity.id
_entity.type
_entity.pdbx_description
1 polymer ?
#
loop_
_entity_poly.entity_id
_entity_poly.type
_entity_poly.pdbx_seq_one_letter_code
_entity_poly.pdbx_strand_id
1 'polypeptide(L)'
;MRHSALLLAAALVAAPLSAQTDDGTTFRWSGTVASGHFIRLHNLNGDVRIERGAPGSKVEVIGQRTVRGGDGSLVRFDIRMRDDGDVVVCALWGPDMRCTDDGARGRYDSNWRRRERVSVALRVRVPDGVKSYARSTNGGISVDGVTAEVDASTTNGDVRVRTSSGLVNATTTNGSITVALGSAGGDAPMRFTTTNGAVTVYAPPALSADLEMSTTNGGVSMDFPVTVSGTMSGRQIRGTLGGGGRSIIMRSTNGDVALRRNGI
;
A
#
# COMPACT_ATOMS: atom_id res chain seq x y z
N MET A 1 -8.32 28.34 -62.54
CA MET A 1 -7.48 27.51 -61.66
C MET A 1 -7.68 28.00 -60.24
N ARG A 2 -8.40 27.25 -59.43
CA ARG A 2 -8.72 27.59 -58.02
C ARG A 2 -7.81 26.73 -57.14
N HIS A 3 -6.88 27.35 -56.42
CA HIS A 3 -6.04 26.67 -55.42
C HIS A 3 -6.79 26.62 -54.08
N SER A 4 -7.21 25.42 -53.69
CA SER A 4 -7.73 25.15 -52.35
C SER A 4 -6.56 24.89 -51.42
N ALA A 5 -6.32 25.80 -50.48
CA ALA A 5 -5.35 25.58 -49.38
C ALA A 5 -6.02 24.73 -48.29
N LEU A 6 -5.54 23.53 -48.03
CA LEU A 6 -5.87 22.71 -46.87
C LEU A 6 -5.13 23.25 -45.64
N LEU A 7 -5.87 23.80 -44.70
CA LEU A 7 -5.37 24.11 -43.38
C LEU A 7 -5.36 22.83 -42.53
N LEU A 8 -4.18 22.29 -42.25
CA LEU A 8 -3.97 21.24 -41.24
C LEU A 8 -4.06 21.89 -39.86
N ALA A 9 -5.14 21.61 -39.15
CA ALA A 9 -5.23 21.94 -37.73
C ALA A 9 -4.42 20.92 -36.93
N ALA A 10 -3.26 21.33 -36.42
CA ALA A 10 -2.49 20.57 -35.47
C ALA A 10 -3.22 20.60 -34.11
N ALA A 11 -3.81 19.49 -33.69
CA ALA A 11 -4.35 19.32 -32.36
C ALA A 11 -3.18 19.24 -31.36
N LEU A 12 -2.95 20.30 -30.59
CA LEU A 12 -2.08 20.26 -29.43
C LEU A 12 -2.73 19.33 -28.40
N VAL A 13 -2.21 18.12 -28.26
CA VAL A 13 -2.49 17.25 -27.13
C VAL A 13 -1.75 17.86 -25.95
N ALA A 14 -2.48 18.61 -25.12
CA ALA A 14 -1.96 19.08 -23.84
C ALA A 14 -1.68 17.86 -22.94
N ALA A 15 -0.40 17.55 -22.75
CA ALA A 15 0.02 16.56 -21.76
C ALA A 15 -0.52 16.98 -20.37
N PRO A 16 -1.03 16.05 -19.57
CA PRO A 16 -1.55 16.39 -18.23
C PRO A 16 -0.39 16.94 -17.40
N LEU A 17 -0.46 18.23 -17.04
CA LEU A 17 0.51 18.86 -16.15
C LEU A 17 0.44 18.17 -14.79
N SER A 18 1.47 17.37 -14.49
CA SER A 18 1.77 17.00 -13.12
C SER A 18 2.40 18.22 -12.44
N ALA A 19 1.81 18.70 -11.36
CA ALA A 19 2.40 19.76 -10.57
C ALA A 19 3.28 19.15 -9.49
N GLN A 20 4.54 19.60 -9.41
CA GLN A 20 5.49 19.19 -8.38
C GLN A 20 6.13 20.42 -7.76
N THR A 21 6.20 20.43 -6.41
CA THR A 21 6.92 21.44 -5.63
C THR A 21 7.66 20.78 -4.49
N ASP A 22 8.82 21.31 -4.12
CA ASP A 22 9.61 20.89 -2.96
C ASP A 22 10.27 22.12 -2.34
N ASP A 23 9.88 22.44 -1.11
CA ASP A 23 10.39 23.59 -0.37
C ASP A 23 11.50 23.21 0.64
N GLY A 24 12.03 21.98 0.55
CA GLY A 24 13.02 21.42 1.48
C GLY A 24 12.40 20.79 2.73
N THR A 25 11.21 21.20 3.13
CA THR A 25 10.46 20.63 4.25
C THR A 25 9.32 19.76 3.76
N THR A 26 8.58 20.26 2.78
CA THR A 26 7.39 19.61 2.24
C THR A 26 7.52 19.41 0.74
N PHE A 27 7.43 18.17 0.34
CA PHE A 27 7.26 17.79 -1.05
C PHE A 27 5.76 17.65 -1.36
N ARG A 28 5.33 18.14 -2.52
CA ARG A 28 3.96 17.98 -3.02
C ARG A 28 4.00 17.57 -4.47
N TRP A 29 3.20 16.58 -4.81
CA TRP A 29 2.96 16.17 -6.18
C TRP A 29 1.48 15.90 -6.38
N SER A 30 0.97 16.27 -7.54
CA SER A 30 -0.35 15.85 -8.00
C SER A 30 -0.31 15.46 -9.47
N GLY A 31 -0.95 14.34 -9.80
CA GLY A 31 -0.98 13.82 -11.16
C GLY A 31 -2.13 12.85 -11.38
N THR A 32 -2.41 12.57 -12.64
CA THR A 32 -3.44 11.60 -13.03
C THR A 32 -2.83 10.21 -13.04
N VAL A 33 -3.46 9.29 -12.33
CA VAL A 33 -3.23 7.84 -12.44
C VAL A 33 -4.57 7.25 -12.87
N ALA A 34 -4.58 6.49 -13.95
CA ALA A 34 -5.82 5.92 -14.46
C ALA A 34 -6.36 4.83 -13.53
N SER A 35 -7.66 4.63 -13.53
CA SER A 35 -8.30 3.51 -12.84
C SER A 35 -7.69 2.18 -13.30
N GLY A 36 -7.44 1.27 -12.37
CA GLY A 36 -6.78 -0.02 -12.62
C GLY A 36 -5.26 0.02 -12.53
N HIS A 37 -4.62 1.20 -12.50
CA HIS A 37 -3.16 1.36 -12.34
C HIS A 37 -2.79 1.67 -10.90
N PHE A 38 -1.51 1.47 -10.57
CA PHE A 38 -1.00 1.70 -9.23
C PHE A 38 -0.38 3.08 -9.05
N ILE A 39 -0.63 3.68 -7.90
CA ILE A 39 0.33 4.59 -7.27
C ILE A 39 1.24 3.77 -6.36
N ARG A 40 2.55 3.77 -6.65
CA ARG A 40 3.57 3.01 -5.92
C ARG A 40 4.40 3.94 -5.07
N LEU A 41 4.38 3.73 -3.76
CA LEU A 41 5.03 4.57 -2.77
C LEU A 41 6.19 3.82 -2.12
N HIS A 42 7.39 4.37 -2.21
CA HIS A 42 8.58 3.80 -1.60
C HIS A 42 9.17 4.77 -0.58
N ASN A 43 9.13 4.36 0.69
CA ASN A 43 9.66 5.09 1.82
C ASN A 43 10.71 4.25 2.56
N LEU A 44 11.67 4.91 3.21
CA LEU A 44 12.64 4.23 4.07
C LEU A 44 12.30 4.42 5.54
N ASN A 45 12.00 5.66 5.95
CA ASN A 45 11.83 6.02 7.35
C ASN A 45 10.69 7.02 7.50
N GLY A 46 9.67 6.64 8.25
CA GLY A 46 8.45 7.39 8.51
C GLY A 46 7.20 6.71 7.95
N ASP A 47 6.05 7.17 8.40
CA ASP A 47 4.77 6.55 8.12
C ASP A 47 4.25 6.88 6.73
N VAL A 48 3.47 5.94 6.17
CA VAL A 48 2.73 6.13 4.92
C VAL A 48 1.23 6.07 5.22
N ARG A 49 0.53 7.15 4.92
CA ARG A 49 -0.92 7.23 5.05
C ARG A 49 -1.57 7.44 3.70
N ILE A 50 -2.46 6.54 3.34
CA ILE A 50 -3.23 6.58 2.09
C ILE A 50 -4.70 6.74 2.46
N GLU A 51 -5.36 7.73 1.89
CA GLU A 51 -6.76 8.03 2.12
C GLU A 51 -7.50 8.09 0.78
N ARG A 52 -8.78 7.78 0.81
CA ARG A 52 -9.64 7.98 -0.35
C ARG A 52 -9.71 9.47 -0.70
N GLY A 53 -9.45 9.80 -1.95
CA GLY A 53 -9.64 11.12 -2.53
C GLY A 53 -11.07 11.33 -3.04
N ALA A 54 -11.38 12.53 -3.48
CA ALA A 54 -12.66 12.82 -4.13
C ALA A 54 -12.78 12.05 -5.47
N PRO A 55 -13.98 11.61 -5.86
CA PRO A 55 -14.18 10.98 -7.15
C PRO A 55 -13.69 11.86 -8.31
N GLY A 56 -12.95 11.27 -9.26
CA GLY A 56 -12.42 11.97 -10.42
C GLY A 56 -11.28 12.97 -10.13
N SER A 57 -10.81 13.06 -8.88
CA SER A 57 -9.67 13.90 -8.51
C SER A 57 -8.36 13.32 -9.05
N LYS A 58 -7.31 14.14 -9.03
CA LYS A 58 -5.94 13.64 -9.22
C LYS A 58 -5.47 12.92 -7.98
N VAL A 59 -4.49 12.03 -8.13
CA VAL A 59 -3.72 11.53 -7.00
C VAL A 59 -2.89 12.68 -6.44
N GLU A 60 -2.91 12.85 -5.14
CA GLU A 60 -2.13 13.85 -4.42
C GLU A 60 -1.15 13.13 -3.48
N VAL A 61 0.13 13.51 -3.53
CA VAL A 61 1.18 13.00 -2.64
C VAL A 61 1.82 14.17 -1.91
N ILE A 62 1.82 14.11 -0.60
CA ILE A 62 2.51 15.08 0.28
C ILE A 62 3.54 14.31 1.09
N GLY A 63 4.81 14.67 0.94
CA GLY A 63 5.92 14.16 1.72
C GLY A 63 6.43 15.22 2.69
N GLN A 64 6.27 14.99 3.98
CA GLN A 64 6.75 15.91 5.01
C GLN A 64 8.01 15.37 5.66
N ARG A 65 9.11 16.12 5.55
CA ARG A 65 10.39 15.82 6.22
C ARG A 65 10.37 16.31 7.64
N THR A 66 10.79 15.48 8.57
CA THR A 66 11.09 15.85 9.94
C THR A 66 12.55 15.57 10.21
N VAL A 67 13.32 16.61 10.54
CA VAL A 67 14.77 16.54 10.77
C VAL A 67 15.05 16.69 12.26
N ARG A 68 15.70 15.71 12.86
CA ARG A 68 16.12 15.73 14.27
C ARG A 68 17.65 15.81 14.41
N GLY A 69 18.25 16.72 13.68
CA GLY A 69 19.71 16.89 13.56
C GLY A 69 20.21 16.48 12.18
N GLY A 70 21.05 17.31 11.57
CA GLY A 70 21.54 17.13 10.21
C GLY A 70 20.81 17.96 9.15
N ASP A 71 21.02 17.63 7.89
CA ASP A 71 20.49 18.36 6.74
C ASP A 71 19.39 17.56 6.06
N GLY A 72 18.15 18.02 6.16
CA GLY A 72 16.98 17.40 5.53
C GLY A 72 17.00 17.43 3.99
N SER A 73 17.86 18.26 3.39
CA SER A 73 18.01 18.38 1.94
C SER A 73 18.56 17.11 1.27
N LEU A 74 19.19 16.23 2.06
CA LEU A 74 19.69 14.94 1.58
C LEU A 74 18.59 13.93 1.25
N VAL A 75 17.38 14.15 1.74
CA VAL A 75 16.22 13.36 1.31
C VAL A 75 15.52 14.09 0.18
N ARG A 76 15.60 13.53 -1.00
CA ARG A 76 14.90 14.02 -2.19
C ARG A 76 13.77 13.09 -2.59
N PHE A 77 12.84 13.62 -3.36
CA PHE A 77 11.77 12.84 -3.97
C PHE A 77 12.01 12.71 -5.47
N ASP A 78 11.65 11.57 -6.00
CA ASP A 78 11.67 11.31 -7.43
C ASP A 78 10.38 10.59 -7.84
N ILE A 79 9.89 10.90 -9.04
CA ILE A 79 8.66 10.36 -9.58
C ILE A 79 8.95 9.78 -10.95
N ARG A 80 8.49 8.56 -11.16
CA ARG A 80 8.58 7.87 -12.45
C ARG A 80 7.20 7.45 -12.91
N MET A 81 6.91 7.74 -14.15
CA MET A 81 5.79 7.16 -14.87
C MET A 81 6.31 5.91 -15.58
N ARG A 82 5.67 4.78 -15.34
CA ARG A 82 6.01 3.51 -15.99
C ARG A 82 5.27 3.38 -17.32
N ASP A 83 5.81 2.56 -18.20
CA ASP A 83 5.20 2.29 -19.53
C ASP A 83 3.83 1.58 -19.40
N ASP A 84 3.59 0.88 -18.28
CA ASP A 84 2.31 0.24 -17.96
C ASP A 84 1.25 1.18 -17.38
N GLY A 85 1.57 2.48 -17.21
CA GLY A 85 0.67 3.49 -16.66
C GLY A 85 0.71 3.64 -15.14
N ASP A 86 1.48 2.83 -14.44
CA ASP A 86 1.73 2.99 -13.00
C ASP A 86 2.60 4.23 -12.74
N VAL A 87 2.42 4.84 -11.58
CA VAL A 87 3.27 5.95 -11.10
C VAL A 87 4.03 5.52 -9.86
N VAL A 88 5.35 5.68 -9.87
CA VAL A 88 6.24 5.36 -8.75
C VAL A 88 6.70 6.66 -8.11
N VAL A 89 6.54 6.77 -6.80
CA VAL A 89 7.03 7.88 -5.98
C VAL A 89 8.02 7.32 -4.96
N CYS A 90 9.26 7.79 -5.03
CA CYS A 90 10.32 7.38 -4.13
C CYS A 90 10.76 8.54 -3.25
N ALA A 91 10.82 8.32 -1.95
CA ALA A 91 11.65 9.11 -1.06
C ALA A 91 13.05 8.47 -1.03
N LEU A 92 14.08 9.23 -1.42
CA LEU A 92 15.43 8.76 -1.64
C LEU A 92 16.39 9.33 -0.59
N TRP A 93 17.06 8.47 0.16
CA TRP A 93 18.02 8.83 1.21
C TRP A 93 19.46 8.67 0.71
N GLY A 94 20.07 9.79 0.38
CA GLY A 94 21.46 9.87 -0.07
C GLY A 94 21.63 10.08 -1.58
N PRO A 95 22.84 10.52 -1.99
CA PRO A 95 23.11 10.95 -3.36
C PRO A 95 23.06 9.80 -4.38
N ASP A 96 23.44 8.58 -3.96
CA ASP A 96 23.54 7.42 -4.85
C ASP A 96 22.21 6.65 -5.01
N MET A 97 21.16 7.08 -4.30
CA MET A 97 19.85 6.46 -4.43
C MET A 97 19.13 6.95 -5.69
N ARG A 98 18.48 6.04 -6.37
CA ARG A 98 17.67 6.30 -7.58
C ARG A 98 16.30 5.65 -7.46
N CYS A 99 15.29 6.30 -8.00
CA CYS A 99 13.98 5.70 -8.21
C CYS A 99 14.00 4.87 -9.49
N THR A 100 13.59 3.63 -9.40
CA THR A 100 13.43 2.70 -10.53
C THR A 100 11.98 2.28 -10.62
N ASP A 101 11.62 1.54 -11.64
CA ASP A 101 10.26 1.00 -11.81
C ASP A 101 9.85 0.07 -10.67
N ASP A 102 10.82 -0.57 -10.01
CA ASP A 102 10.61 -1.44 -8.84
C ASP A 102 10.74 -0.67 -7.51
N GLY A 103 11.02 0.63 -7.54
CA GLY A 103 11.19 1.47 -6.36
C GLY A 103 12.60 2.01 -6.15
N ALA A 104 12.90 2.42 -4.92
CA ALA A 104 14.18 3.01 -4.57
C ALA A 104 15.31 1.99 -4.55
N ARG A 105 16.37 2.22 -5.32
CA ARG A 105 17.58 1.38 -5.40
C ARG A 105 18.84 2.21 -5.24
N GLY A 106 19.89 1.62 -4.68
CA GLY A 106 21.20 2.25 -4.48
C GLY A 106 21.84 1.83 -3.17
N ARG A 107 23.01 2.36 -2.89
CA ARG A 107 23.72 2.14 -1.62
C ARG A 107 23.35 3.23 -0.63
N TYR A 108 22.96 2.82 0.56
CA TYR A 108 22.92 3.72 1.71
C TYR A 108 24.34 3.92 2.22
N ASP A 109 24.78 5.14 2.31
CA ASP A 109 25.99 5.44 3.08
C ASP A 109 25.74 5.12 4.57
N SER A 110 26.50 4.16 5.12
CA SER A 110 26.35 3.73 6.51
C SER A 110 26.67 4.85 7.51
N ASN A 111 27.53 5.79 7.13
CA ASN A 111 27.86 6.96 7.96
C ASN A 111 26.73 8.00 7.95
N TRP A 112 25.96 8.07 6.87
CA TRP A 112 24.83 8.96 6.73
C TRP A 112 23.71 8.64 7.74
N ARG A 113 23.38 7.36 7.97
CA ARG A 113 22.38 6.94 8.96
C ARG A 113 22.68 7.39 10.40
N ARG A 114 23.94 7.61 10.75
CA ARG A 114 24.34 8.05 12.09
C ARG A 114 24.26 9.56 12.28
N ARG A 115 24.38 10.31 11.21
CA ARG A 115 24.45 11.78 11.26
C ARG A 115 23.12 12.46 11.08
N GLU A 116 22.16 11.80 10.40
CA GLU A 116 20.94 12.47 9.98
C GLU A 116 19.70 11.67 10.37
N ARG A 117 19.01 12.16 11.37
CA ARG A 117 17.74 11.61 11.80
C ARG A 117 16.61 12.28 11.02
N VAL A 118 16.48 11.93 9.76
CA VAL A 118 15.39 12.39 8.92
C VAL A 118 14.31 11.32 8.85
N SER A 119 13.08 11.71 9.03
CA SER A 119 11.92 10.88 8.69
C SER A 119 11.03 11.60 7.69
N VAL A 120 10.34 10.84 6.84
CA VAL A 120 9.40 11.35 5.84
C VAL A 120 8.05 10.74 6.09
N ALA A 121 7.08 11.54 6.49
CA ALA A 121 5.69 11.13 6.52
C ALA A 121 5.07 11.36 5.14
N LEU A 122 4.59 10.28 4.50
CA LEU A 122 3.86 10.36 3.23
C LEU A 122 2.36 10.36 3.50
N ARG A 123 1.66 11.38 2.98
CA ARG A 123 0.20 11.43 2.93
C ARG A 123 -0.24 11.42 1.48
N VAL A 124 -1.13 10.49 1.15
CA VAL A 124 -1.55 10.26 -0.23
C VAL A 124 -3.06 10.20 -0.30
N ARG A 125 -3.65 10.93 -1.22
CA ARG A 125 -5.07 10.85 -1.56
C ARG A 125 -5.23 10.18 -2.90
N VAL A 126 -6.04 9.14 -2.93
CA VAL A 126 -6.19 8.26 -4.09
C VAL A 126 -7.65 8.24 -4.52
N PRO A 127 -7.98 8.65 -5.75
CA PRO A 127 -9.34 8.57 -6.27
C PRO A 127 -9.79 7.13 -6.47
N ASP A 128 -11.09 6.93 -6.65
CA ASP A 128 -11.68 5.62 -6.85
C ASP A 128 -11.08 4.88 -8.04
N GLY A 129 -10.89 3.57 -7.88
CA GLY A 129 -10.36 2.69 -8.90
C GLY A 129 -8.83 2.70 -9.07
N VAL A 130 -8.11 3.66 -8.48
CA VAL A 130 -6.64 3.67 -8.48
C VAL A 130 -6.13 2.73 -7.40
N LYS A 131 -5.25 1.81 -7.78
CA LYS A 131 -4.63 0.84 -6.89
C LYS A 131 -3.49 1.46 -6.10
N SER A 132 -3.24 0.95 -4.91
CA SER A 132 -2.23 1.47 -3.99
C SER A 132 -1.19 0.42 -3.63
N TYR A 133 0.07 0.72 -3.90
CA TYR A 133 1.21 -0.06 -3.45
C TYR A 133 2.06 0.80 -2.52
N ALA A 134 2.30 0.34 -1.29
CA ALA A 134 3.10 1.08 -0.32
C ALA A 134 4.17 0.19 0.30
N ARG A 135 5.42 0.63 0.25
CA ARG A 135 6.55 -0.03 0.89
C ARG A 135 7.30 0.94 1.79
N SER A 136 7.52 0.53 3.04
CA SER A 136 8.37 1.24 4.00
C SER A 136 9.39 0.27 4.61
N THR A 137 10.48 0.80 5.19
CA THR A 137 11.36 -0.01 6.02
C THR A 137 11.09 0.25 7.50
N ASN A 138 11.03 1.52 7.90
CA ASN A 138 10.79 1.92 9.28
C ASN A 138 9.62 2.92 9.31
N GLY A 139 8.47 2.44 9.64
CA GLY A 139 7.24 3.22 9.75
C GLY A 139 6.02 2.38 9.45
N GLY A 140 4.90 2.77 10.02
CA GLY A 140 3.62 2.14 9.80
C GLY A 140 3.02 2.52 8.44
N ILE A 141 2.14 1.66 7.94
CA ILE A 141 1.34 1.94 6.76
C ILE A 141 -0.12 1.92 7.16
N SER A 142 -0.82 3.02 6.90
CA SER A 142 -2.27 3.10 7.10
C SER A 142 -2.99 3.44 5.80
N VAL A 143 -4.03 2.69 5.48
CA VAL A 143 -4.87 2.88 4.29
C VAL A 143 -6.32 2.96 4.74
N ASP A 144 -7.02 4.02 4.35
CA ASP A 144 -8.40 4.24 4.76
C ASP A 144 -9.33 4.60 3.59
N GLY A 145 -10.40 3.83 3.45
CA GLY A 145 -11.52 4.10 2.55
C GLY A 145 -11.28 3.85 1.07
N VAL A 146 -10.11 3.38 0.64
CA VAL A 146 -9.84 3.12 -0.78
C VAL A 146 -10.75 2.02 -1.35
N THR A 147 -11.02 2.11 -2.66
CA THR A 147 -11.98 1.25 -3.36
C THR A 147 -11.33 0.22 -4.27
N ALA A 148 -10.01 0.25 -4.43
CA ALA A 148 -9.26 -0.63 -5.32
C ALA A 148 -8.22 -1.46 -4.54
N GLU A 149 -7.41 -2.21 -5.27
CA GLU A 149 -6.38 -3.09 -4.73
C GLU A 149 -5.35 -2.34 -3.86
N VAL A 150 -5.00 -2.93 -2.73
CA VAL A 150 -3.98 -2.45 -1.79
C VAL A 150 -2.92 -3.53 -1.58
N ASP A 151 -1.66 -3.17 -1.82
CA ASP A 151 -0.49 -3.95 -1.42
C ASP A 151 0.37 -3.12 -0.47
N ALA A 152 0.44 -3.52 0.80
CA ALA A 152 1.14 -2.78 1.85
C ALA A 152 2.22 -3.63 2.50
N SER A 153 3.47 -3.17 2.48
CA SER A 153 4.60 -3.91 3.02
C SER A 153 5.54 -3.02 3.83
N THR A 154 5.84 -3.41 5.06
CA THR A 154 6.85 -2.73 5.88
C THR A 154 7.76 -3.73 6.57
N THR A 155 8.95 -3.31 7.00
CA THR A 155 9.81 -4.15 7.83
C THR A 155 9.55 -3.91 9.31
N ASN A 156 9.50 -2.64 9.73
CA ASN A 156 9.32 -2.26 11.13
C ASN A 156 8.16 -1.25 11.22
N GLY A 157 7.00 -1.74 11.56
CA GLY A 157 5.78 -0.96 11.71
C GLY A 157 4.53 -1.80 11.52
N ASP A 158 3.43 -1.28 12.00
CA ASP A 158 2.13 -1.90 11.81
C ASP A 158 1.56 -1.58 10.43
N VAL A 159 0.76 -2.51 9.92
CA VAL A 159 -0.06 -2.28 8.71
C VAL A 159 -1.53 -2.27 9.09
N ARG A 160 -2.19 -1.14 8.85
CA ARG A 160 -3.62 -0.97 9.08
C ARG A 160 -4.32 -0.61 7.78
N VAL A 161 -5.25 -1.44 7.35
CA VAL A 161 -5.99 -1.23 6.10
C VAL A 161 -7.48 -1.29 6.38
N ARG A 162 -8.19 -0.28 5.92
CA ARG A 162 -9.66 -0.28 5.84
C ARG A 162 -10.04 0.01 4.40
N THR A 163 -10.68 -0.93 3.75
CA THR A 163 -11.16 -0.78 2.38
C THR A 163 -12.67 -0.88 2.32
N SER A 164 -13.30 -0.16 1.39
CA SER A 164 -14.71 -0.38 1.06
C SER A 164 -14.89 -1.55 0.08
N SER A 165 -13.89 -1.78 -0.76
CA SER A 165 -13.84 -2.90 -1.71
C SER A 165 -12.38 -3.13 -2.16
N GLY A 166 -12.15 -4.18 -2.92
CA GLY A 166 -10.84 -4.47 -3.51
C GLY A 166 -10.05 -5.55 -2.77
N LEU A 167 -8.95 -5.94 -3.41
CA LEU A 167 -7.97 -6.87 -2.88
C LEU A 167 -7.08 -6.20 -1.85
N VAL A 168 -6.70 -6.93 -0.82
CA VAL A 168 -5.71 -6.46 0.16
C VAL A 168 -4.65 -7.50 0.37
N ASN A 169 -3.39 -7.12 0.15
CA ASN A 169 -2.23 -7.85 0.61
C ASN A 169 -1.48 -7.01 1.63
N ALA A 170 -1.08 -7.61 2.75
CA ALA A 170 -0.34 -6.91 3.79
C ALA A 170 0.77 -7.78 4.36
N THR A 171 1.97 -7.21 4.45
CA THR A 171 3.15 -7.91 4.98
C THR A 171 3.93 -7.00 5.92
N THR A 172 4.36 -7.53 7.06
CA THR A 172 5.35 -6.86 7.90
C THR A 172 6.30 -7.87 8.52
N THR A 173 7.47 -7.45 8.94
CA THR A 173 8.37 -8.30 9.72
C THR A 173 8.15 -8.08 11.21
N ASN A 174 8.17 -6.82 11.66
CA ASN A 174 8.02 -6.44 13.05
C ASN A 174 6.87 -5.45 13.18
N GLY A 175 5.69 -5.95 13.48
CA GLY A 175 4.46 -5.20 13.62
C GLY A 175 3.24 -6.07 13.44
N SER A 176 2.10 -5.54 13.78
CA SER A 176 0.81 -6.20 13.62
C SER A 176 0.13 -5.77 12.33
N ILE A 177 -0.67 -6.67 11.79
CA ILE A 177 -1.52 -6.41 10.63
C ILE A 177 -2.96 -6.37 11.09
N THR A 178 -3.64 -5.28 10.82
CA THR A 178 -5.08 -5.12 11.06
C THR A 178 -5.76 -4.70 9.77
N VAL A 179 -6.68 -5.52 9.27
CA VAL A 179 -7.39 -5.25 8.02
C VAL A 179 -8.90 -5.29 8.27
N ALA A 180 -9.61 -4.29 7.78
CA ALA A 180 -11.07 -4.28 7.73
C ALA A 180 -11.53 -4.25 6.28
N LEU A 181 -12.20 -5.33 5.85
CA LEU A 181 -12.72 -5.51 4.50
C LEU A 181 -14.18 -5.04 4.45
N GLY A 182 -14.51 -4.08 3.60
CA GLY A 182 -15.90 -3.67 3.38
C GLY A 182 -16.67 -4.68 2.54
N SER A 183 -16.04 -5.16 1.49
CA SER A 183 -16.53 -6.29 0.69
C SER A 183 -15.38 -7.23 0.35
N ALA A 184 -15.69 -8.50 0.19
CA ALA A 184 -14.72 -9.52 -0.18
C ALA A 184 -15.05 -10.13 -1.56
N GLY A 185 -15.62 -9.35 -2.46
CA GLY A 185 -15.94 -9.80 -3.82
C GLY A 185 -14.70 -10.06 -4.68
N GLY A 186 -14.82 -10.96 -5.68
CA GLY A 186 -13.76 -11.37 -6.62
C GLY A 186 -12.98 -12.60 -6.17
N ASP A 187 -12.16 -13.19 -7.07
CA ASP A 187 -11.54 -14.51 -6.87
C ASP A 187 -10.04 -14.47 -6.55
N ALA A 188 -9.39 -13.33 -6.71
CA ALA A 188 -7.95 -13.23 -6.48
C ALA A 188 -7.60 -13.41 -4.99
N PRO A 189 -6.49 -14.11 -4.67
CA PRO A 189 -6.11 -14.43 -3.31
C PRO A 189 -5.72 -13.18 -2.51
N MET A 190 -5.98 -13.22 -1.20
CA MET A 190 -5.49 -12.24 -0.23
C MET A 190 -4.48 -12.89 0.72
N ARG A 191 -3.41 -12.17 1.04
CA ARG A 191 -2.35 -12.66 1.92
C ARG A 191 -2.01 -11.63 2.99
N PHE A 192 -2.01 -12.09 4.25
CA PHE A 192 -1.66 -11.30 5.43
C PHE A 192 -0.58 -12.04 6.21
N THR A 193 0.65 -11.51 6.23
CA THR A 193 1.80 -12.23 6.80
C THR A 193 2.65 -11.33 7.67
N THR A 194 2.92 -11.75 8.91
CA THR A 194 3.90 -11.10 9.77
C THR A 194 4.85 -12.12 10.40
N THR A 195 6.04 -11.68 10.78
CA THR A 195 6.94 -12.51 11.58
C THR A 195 6.71 -12.27 13.07
N ASN A 196 6.68 -11.01 13.49
CA ASN A 196 6.52 -10.64 14.91
C ASN A 196 5.36 -9.67 15.05
N GLY A 197 4.21 -10.17 15.48
CA GLY A 197 2.98 -9.42 15.68
C GLY A 197 1.73 -10.26 15.39
N ALA A 198 0.59 -9.69 15.67
CA ALA A 198 -0.69 -10.33 15.41
C ALA A 198 -1.19 -10.02 13.99
N VAL A 199 -1.99 -10.93 13.43
CA VAL A 199 -2.76 -10.71 12.20
C VAL A 199 -4.24 -10.75 12.55
N THR A 200 -4.92 -9.63 12.41
CA THR A 200 -6.37 -9.54 12.64
C THR A 200 -7.07 -9.03 11.37
N VAL A 201 -8.01 -9.82 10.86
CA VAL A 201 -8.84 -9.44 9.72
C VAL A 201 -10.28 -9.36 10.18
N TYR A 202 -10.90 -8.22 9.93
CA TYR A 202 -12.33 -7.99 10.08
C TYR A 202 -12.99 -8.12 8.71
N ALA A 203 -14.00 -8.97 8.61
CA ALA A 203 -14.68 -9.26 7.36
C ALA A 203 -16.20 -9.20 7.49
N PRO A 204 -16.93 -8.92 6.40
CA PRO A 204 -18.39 -8.89 6.41
C PRO A 204 -18.96 -10.27 6.78
N PRO A 205 -20.13 -10.32 7.43
CA PRO A 205 -20.75 -11.59 7.87
C PRO A 205 -21.00 -12.59 6.72
N ALA A 206 -21.19 -12.09 5.50
CA ALA A 206 -21.44 -12.91 4.30
C ALA A 206 -20.14 -13.32 3.58
N LEU A 207 -18.98 -13.29 4.26
CA LEU A 207 -17.72 -13.73 3.66
C LEU A 207 -17.80 -15.20 3.21
N SER A 208 -17.50 -15.44 1.92
CA SER A 208 -17.24 -16.76 1.35
C SER A 208 -15.79 -16.82 0.90
N ALA A 209 -15.02 -17.83 1.37
CA ALA A 209 -13.60 -17.94 1.09
C ALA A 209 -13.06 -19.33 1.45
N ASP A 210 -11.97 -19.71 0.81
CA ASP A 210 -11.10 -20.80 1.26
C ASP A 210 -10.02 -20.23 2.17
N LEU A 211 -10.03 -20.64 3.44
CA LEU A 211 -9.27 -20.04 4.51
C LEU A 211 -8.08 -20.91 4.92
N GLU A 212 -6.91 -20.27 5.04
CA GLU A 212 -5.75 -20.84 5.70
C GLU A 212 -5.21 -19.86 6.75
N MET A 213 -5.33 -20.24 8.03
CA MET A 213 -4.82 -19.48 9.15
C MET A 213 -3.78 -20.30 9.88
N SER A 214 -2.62 -19.71 10.19
CA SER A 214 -1.56 -20.42 10.91
C SER A 214 -0.67 -19.49 11.72
N THR A 215 -0.19 -19.99 12.86
CA THR A 215 0.87 -19.37 13.64
C THR A 215 1.84 -20.41 14.18
N THR A 216 3.09 -20.03 14.41
CA THR A 216 4.07 -20.89 15.06
C THR A 216 3.99 -20.72 16.59
N ASN A 217 3.99 -19.49 17.06
CA ASN A 217 3.94 -19.13 18.48
C ASN A 217 2.79 -18.15 18.71
N GLY A 218 1.61 -18.68 19.05
CA GLY A 218 0.38 -17.94 19.27
C GLY A 218 -0.84 -18.82 19.12
N GLY A 219 -2.01 -18.21 19.09
CA GLY A 219 -3.30 -18.85 18.89
C GLY A 219 -3.99 -18.45 17.59
N VAL A 220 -4.84 -19.34 17.07
CA VAL A 220 -5.72 -19.05 15.94
C VAL A 220 -7.16 -19.00 16.44
N SER A 221 -7.89 -17.95 16.07
CA SER A 221 -9.29 -17.77 16.46
C SER A 221 -10.13 -17.15 15.36
N MET A 222 -11.42 -17.48 15.32
CA MET A 222 -12.34 -16.93 14.31
C MET A 222 -13.77 -16.84 14.85
N ASP A 223 -14.54 -15.89 14.31
CA ASP A 223 -15.95 -15.67 14.63
C ASP A 223 -16.91 -16.28 13.60
N PHE A 224 -16.41 -16.95 12.59
CA PHE A 224 -17.18 -17.52 11.49
C PHE A 224 -17.36 -19.03 11.62
N PRO A 225 -18.52 -19.58 11.25
CA PRO A 225 -18.64 -21.02 11.08
C PRO A 225 -17.79 -21.47 9.89
N VAL A 226 -16.99 -22.50 10.07
CA VAL A 226 -16.09 -23.03 9.05
C VAL A 226 -16.34 -24.52 8.83
N THR A 227 -16.40 -24.96 7.58
CA THR A 227 -16.29 -26.37 7.24
C THR A 227 -14.81 -26.72 7.15
N VAL A 228 -14.31 -27.46 8.13
CA VAL A 228 -12.89 -27.80 8.24
C VAL A 228 -12.55 -28.89 7.23
N SER A 229 -11.50 -28.65 6.44
CA SER A 229 -10.92 -29.62 5.54
C SER A 229 -9.55 -30.04 6.07
N GLY A 230 -9.49 -31.19 6.75
CA GLY A 230 -8.26 -31.71 7.35
C GLY A 230 -8.15 -31.51 8.86
N THR A 231 -6.93 -31.34 9.37
CA THR A 231 -6.66 -31.25 10.81
C THR A 231 -6.82 -29.80 11.30
N MET A 232 -7.62 -29.61 12.31
CA MET A 232 -7.76 -28.34 13.03
C MET A 232 -6.98 -28.41 14.34
N SER A 233 -6.18 -27.37 14.63
CA SER A 233 -5.47 -27.24 15.90
C SER A 233 -5.56 -25.81 16.42
N GLY A 234 -5.16 -25.55 17.65
CA GLY A 234 -5.09 -24.20 18.21
C GLY A 234 -4.10 -23.26 17.49
N ARG A 235 -3.29 -23.78 16.57
CA ARG A 235 -2.28 -23.04 15.80
C ARG A 235 -2.51 -23.03 14.30
N GLN A 236 -3.46 -23.82 13.80
CA GLN A 236 -3.76 -23.92 12.37
C GLN A 236 -5.22 -24.25 12.15
N ILE A 237 -5.84 -23.51 11.25
CA ILE A 237 -7.18 -23.77 10.73
C ILE A 237 -7.09 -23.71 9.21
N ARG A 238 -7.57 -24.77 8.54
CA ARG A 238 -7.81 -24.79 7.11
C ARG A 238 -9.23 -25.23 6.85
N GLY A 239 -9.97 -24.49 6.06
CA GLY A 239 -11.35 -24.82 5.76
C GLY A 239 -12.01 -23.82 4.85
N THR A 240 -13.29 -24.08 4.57
CA THR A 240 -14.10 -23.28 3.67
C THR A 240 -15.15 -22.53 4.47
N LEU A 241 -15.28 -21.22 4.20
CA LEU A 241 -16.34 -20.35 4.71
C LEU A 241 -17.41 -20.19 3.64
N GLY A 242 -18.67 -20.35 4.02
CA GLY A 242 -19.79 -20.25 3.08
C GLY A 242 -19.62 -21.18 1.89
N GLY A 243 -19.72 -20.66 0.70
CA GLY A 243 -19.54 -21.41 -0.57
C GLY A 243 -18.08 -21.57 -1.02
N GLY A 244 -17.10 -21.12 -0.25
CA GLY A 244 -15.71 -21.11 -0.68
C GLY A 244 -15.39 -20.01 -1.69
N GLY A 245 -14.36 -20.23 -2.52
CA GLY A 245 -13.96 -19.35 -3.61
C GLY A 245 -12.60 -18.71 -3.39
N ARG A 246 -12.52 -17.41 -3.10
CA ARG A 246 -11.27 -16.70 -2.88
C ARG A 246 -10.43 -17.34 -1.76
N SER A 247 -9.13 -17.52 -2.02
CA SER A 247 -8.19 -17.95 -0.99
C SER A 247 -7.79 -16.76 -0.08
N ILE A 248 -7.93 -16.95 1.25
CA ILE A 248 -7.46 -16.00 2.26
C ILE A 248 -6.43 -16.70 3.13
N ILE A 249 -5.19 -16.21 3.10
CA ILE A 249 -4.06 -16.75 3.82
C ILE A 249 -3.63 -15.75 4.90
N MET A 250 -3.68 -16.18 6.16
CA MET A 250 -3.29 -15.38 7.33
C MET A 250 -2.21 -16.12 8.11
N ARG A 251 -1.02 -15.53 8.24
CA ARG A 251 0.13 -16.17 8.89
C ARG A 251 0.87 -15.24 9.83
N SER A 252 1.20 -15.76 11.00
CA SER A 252 2.19 -15.16 11.89
C SER A 252 3.24 -16.20 12.30
N THR A 253 4.46 -15.77 12.61
CA THR A 253 5.41 -16.64 13.30
C THR A 253 5.26 -16.47 14.82
N ASN A 254 5.25 -15.23 15.30
CA ASN A 254 5.15 -14.89 16.72
C ASN A 254 3.99 -13.92 16.93
N GLY A 255 2.81 -14.45 17.24
CA GLY A 255 1.60 -13.68 17.49
C GLY A 255 0.34 -14.43 17.07
N ASP A 256 -0.78 -13.90 17.49
CA ASP A 256 -2.09 -14.49 17.25
C ASP A 256 -2.59 -14.18 15.82
N VAL A 257 -3.41 -15.08 15.30
CA VAL A 257 -4.09 -14.91 14.00
C VAL A 257 -5.60 -14.98 14.23
N ALA A 258 -6.30 -13.91 13.90
CA ALA A 258 -7.73 -13.78 14.19
C ALA A 258 -8.53 -13.32 12.98
N LEU A 259 -9.62 -14.03 12.66
CA LEU A 259 -10.63 -13.61 11.71
C LEU A 259 -11.90 -13.22 12.47
N ARG A 260 -12.29 -11.95 12.40
CA ARG A 260 -13.39 -11.35 13.14
C ARG A 260 -14.50 -10.90 12.20
N ARG A 261 -15.73 -10.91 12.69
CA ARG A 261 -16.83 -10.23 11.99
C ARG A 261 -16.70 -8.73 12.15
N ASN A 262 -16.93 -7.98 11.05
CA ASN A 262 -17.14 -6.55 11.16
C ASN A 262 -18.30 -6.31 12.14
N GLY A 263 -18.04 -5.55 13.21
CA GLY A 263 -19.13 -5.02 14.04
C GLY A 263 -19.93 -4.04 13.17
N ILE A 264 -21.24 -4.20 13.19
CA ILE A 264 -22.22 -3.26 12.63
C ILE A 264 -22.18 -1.97 13.45
#